data_4626318353ace13574f0d3cf6294afef
#
_entry.id   4626318353ace13574f0d3cf6294afef
#
_cell.length_a   1.000
_cell.length_b   1.000
_cell.length_c   1.000
_cell.angle_alpha   90.00
_cell.angle_beta   90.00
_cell.angle_gamma   90.00
#
_symmetry.space_group_name_H-M   'P 1'
#
loop_
_entity.id
_entity.type
_entity.pdbx_description
1 polymer ?
#
loop_
_entity_poly.entity_id
_entity_poly.type
_entity_poly.pdbx_seq_one_letter_code
_entity_poly.pdbx_strand_id
1 'polypeptide(L)'
;MAELSPPFVAIDGLANFRDIGGWPIEDKDGETVAHVRKGVFYRGPDTSTVTPAGLTRLKELGVTADFDLRSKGQIEKAGGPSLLEGIERIWAPAFPDGEYSPEKAAARYVQYSSDGTEVGTAQTSS
;
A
#
# COMPACT_ATOMS: atom_id res chain seq x y z
N MET A 1 11.44 1.57 20.43
CA MET A 1 10.47 1.01 19.48
C MET A 1 10.77 -0.47 19.29
N ALA A 2 9.78 -1.30 19.39
CA ALA A 2 9.97 -2.74 19.21
C ALA A 2 10.36 -3.06 17.77
N GLU A 3 11.29 -3.98 17.60
CA GLU A 3 11.61 -4.49 16.27
C GLU A 3 10.44 -5.31 15.74
N LEU A 4 10.10 -5.07 14.49
CA LEU A 4 9.08 -5.82 13.78
C LEU A 4 9.75 -6.88 12.91
N SER A 5 9.11 -8.04 12.81
CA SER A 5 9.58 -9.09 11.91
C SER A 5 9.35 -8.69 10.45
N PRO A 6 10.30 -9.02 9.55
CA PRO A 6 10.06 -8.80 8.13
C PRO A 6 8.73 -9.44 7.68
N PRO A 7 8.00 -8.85 6.74
CA PRO A 7 8.34 -7.69 5.91
C PRO A 7 8.06 -6.33 6.57
N PHE A 8 7.62 -6.31 7.81
CA PHE A 8 7.21 -5.08 8.48
C PHE A 8 8.42 -4.22 8.86
N VAL A 9 8.26 -2.91 8.69
CA VAL A 9 9.27 -1.92 9.03
C VAL A 9 8.65 -0.92 9.98
N ALA A 10 9.30 -0.66 11.09
CA ALA A 10 8.81 0.28 12.09
C ALA A 10 8.99 1.72 11.61
N ILE A 11 7.88 2.39 11.38
CA ILE A 11 7.84 3.82 11.06
C ILE A 11 6.95 4.50 12.10
N ASP A 12 7.50 5.43 12.83
CA ASP A 12 6.74 6.09 13.90
C ASP A 12 5.54 6.85 13.33
N GLY A 13 4.36 6.52 13.83
CA GLY A 13 3.09 7.07 13.39
C GLY A 13 2.42 6.29 12.26
N LEU A 14 3.08 5.32 11.66
CA LEU A 14 2.50 4.50 10.60
C LEU A 14 2.41 3.04 11.04
N ALA A 15 1.19 2.54 11.16
CA ALA A 15 0.97 1.14 11.46
C ALA A 15 1.04 0.31 10.18
N ASN A 16 1.53 -0.90 10.31
CA ASN A 16 1.46 -1.88 9.22
C ASN A 16 2.26 -1.49 7.95
N PHE A 17 3.26 -0.63 8.11
CA PHE A 17 4.16 -0.27 7.01
C PHE A 17 5.08 -1.46 6.71
N ARG A 18 5.23 -1.81 5.43
CA ARG A 18 5.96 -3.02 5.06
C ARG A 18 6.62 -2.93 3.70
N ASP A 19 7.74 -3.64 3.58
CA ASP A 19 8.43 -3.86 2.31
C ASP A 19 7.63 -4.91 1.52
N ILE A 20 7.36 -4.65 0.25
CA ILE A 20 6.69 -5.61 -0.62
C ILE A 20 7.65 -6.57 -1.30
N GLY A 21 8.95 -6.41 -1.07
CA GLY A 21 9.98 -7.26 -1.63
C GLY A 21 10.26 -8.50 -0.80
N GLY A 22 11.16 -9.31 -1.29
CA GLY A 22 11.63 -10.52 -0.61
C GLY A 22 10.85 -11.78 -0.98
N TRP A 23 9.74 -11.68 -1.69
CA TRP A 23 8.95 -12.83 -2.06
C TRP A 23 9.66 -13.66 -3.12
N PRO A 24 9.65 -15.00 -2.99
CA PRO A 24 10.25 -15.85 -4.00
C PRO A 24 9.43 -15.84 -5.28
N ILE A 25 10.14 -15.86 -6.40
CA ILE A 25 9.55 -16.02 -7.72
C ILE A 25 9.83 -17.45 -8.15
N GLU A 26 8.79 -18.23 -8.35
CA GLU A 26 8.89 -19.62 -8.71
C GLU A 26 8.68 -19.83 -10.20
N ASP A 27 9.37 -20.82 -10.76
CA ASP A 27 9.12 -21.27 -12.12
C ASP A 27 7.91 -22.21 -12.16
N LYS A 28 7.60 -22.73 -13.36
CA LYS A 28 6.47 -23.63 -13.54
C LYS A 28 6.58 -24.95 -12.76
N ASP A 29 7.78 -25.29 -12.33
CA ASP A 29 8.04 -26.51 -11.57
C ASP A 29 8.07 -26.26 -10.06
N GLY A 30 7.80 -25.04 -9.63
CA GLY A 30 7.75 -24.65 -8.24
C GLY A 30 9.12 -24.36 -7.62
N GLU A 31 10.16 -24.27 -8.45
CA GLU A 31 11.49 -23.92 -7.96
C GLU A 31 11.71 -22.41 -7.93
N THR A 32 12.30 -21.93 -6.84
CA THR A 32 12.60 -20.51 -6.70
C THR A 32 13.76 -20.12 -7.62
N VAL A 33 13.49 -19.21 -8.54
CA VAL A 33 14.49 -18.73 -9.52
C VAL A 33 14.95 -17.30 -9.22
N ALA A 34 14.22 -16.56 -8.42
CA ALA A 34 14.55 -15.18 -8.06
C ALA A 34 13.72 -14.75 -6.87
N HIS A 35 13.96 -13.52 -6.41
CA HIS A 35 13.14 -12.88 -5.37
C HIS A 35 12.79 -11.46 -5.81
N VAL A 36 11.62 -11.00 -5.40
CA VAL A 36 11.26 -9.59 -5.59
C VAL A 36 12.24 -8.74 -4.79
N ARG A 37 12.77 -7.69 -5.42
CA ARG A 37 13.79 -6.84 -4.79
C ARG A 37 13.25 -6.17 -3.54
N LYS A 38 14.02 -6.24 -2.47
CA LYS A 38 13.74 -5.54 -1.22
C LYS A 38 14.23 -4.11 -1.28
N GLY A 39 13.66 -3.24 -0.44
CA GLY A 39 14.14 -1.87 -0.29
C GLY A 39 13.78 -0.93 -1.41
N VAL A 40 12.83 -1.30 -2.27
CA VAL A 40 12.41 -0.48 -3.41
C VAL A 40 10.98 0.00 -3.25
N PHE A 41 10.04 -0.89 -2.97
CA PHE A 41 8.64 -0.56 -2.82
C PHE A 41 8.13 -0.93 -1.45
N TYR A 42 7.35 -0.04 -0.86
CA TYR A 42 6.71 -0.24 0.44
C TYR A 42 5.22 -0.01 0.32
N ARG A 43 4.47 -0.61 1.21
CA ARG A 43 3.05 -0.33 1.40
C ARG A 43 2.80 0.14 2.81
N GLY A 44 1.84 1.02 2.97
CA GLY A 44 1.50 1.54 4.27
C GLY A 44 0.13 2.20 4.27
N PRO A 45 -0.28 2.69 5.43
CA PRO A 45 -1.55 3.39 5.58
C PRO A 45 -1.47 4.83 5.09
N ASP A 46 -2.55 5.57 5.29
CA ASP A 46 -2.56 7.02 5.17
C ASP A 46 -1.40 7.61 6.00
N THR A 47 -0.62 8.46 5.38
CA THR A 47 0.60 9.01 5.98
C THR A 47 0.35 10.23 6.88
N SER A 48 -0.90 10.64 7.06
CA SER A 48 -1.24 11.83 7.85
C SER A 48 -0.81 11.76 9.32
N THR A 49 -0.64 10.56 9.85
CA THR A 49 -0.26 10.34 11.24
C THR A 49 1.23 10.17 11.45
N VAL A 50 2.05 10.23 10.40
CA VAL A 50 3.49 10.07 10.54
C VAL A 50 4.07 11.20 11.40
N THR A 51 5.01 10.82 12.25
CA THR A 51 5.72 11.79 13.11
C THR A 51 6.98 12.29 12.40
N PRO A 52 7.62 13.38 12.90
CA PRO A 52 8.92 13.79 12.37
C PRO A 52 9.97 12.67 12.38
N ALA A 53 9.98 11.85 13.42
CA ALA A 53 10.88 10.69 13.49
C ALA A 53 10.55 9.66 12.41
N GLY A 54 9.27 9.41 12.17
CA GLY A 54 8.82 8.52 11.11
C GLY A 54 9.20 9.03 9.73
N LEU A 55 9.04 10.32 9.50
CA LEU A 55 9.45 10.94 8.23
C LEU A 55 10.95 10.81 7.99
N THR A 56 11.75 11.04 9.03
CA THR A 56 13.20 10.84 8.95
C THR A 56 13.52 9.40 8.55
N ARG A 57 12.85 8.44 9.17
CA ARG A 57 13.06 7.03 8.87
C ARG A 57 12.70 6.68 7.44
N LEU A 58 11.61 7.23 6.90
CA LEU A 58 11.25 7.04 5.50
C LEU A 58 12.36 7.54 4.56
N LYS A 59 12.92 8.70 4.86
CA LYS A 59 14.03 9.26 4.07
C LYS A 59 15.29 8.40 4.17
N GLU A 60 15.59 7.88 5.36
CA GLU A 60 16.72 6.98 5.55
C GLU A 60 16.58 5.69 4.72
N LEU A 61 15.35 5.21 4.57
CA LEU A 61 15.05 4.05 3.71
C LEU A 61 15.17 4.35 2.22
N GLY A 62 15.34 5.62 1.84
CA GLY A 62 15.43 6.02 0.45
C GLY A 62 14.09 6.27 -0.22
N VAL A 63 13.03 6.44 0.55
CA VAL A 63 11.70 6.76 0.00
C VAL A 63 11.71 8.18 -0.54
N THR A 64 11.43 8.33 -1.83
CA THR A 64 11.42 9.62 -2.53
C THR A 64 10.06 9.98 -3.11
N ALA A 65 9.18 9.00 -3.25
CA ALA A 65 7.87 9.20 -3.84
C ALA A 65 6.80 8.44 -3.04
N ASP A 66 5.65 9.05 -2.92
CA ASP A 66 4.47 8.49 -2.26
C ASP A 66 3.34 8.46 -3.28
N PHE A 67 2.96 7.25 -3.70
CA PHE A 67 1.87 7.06 -4.64
C PHE A 67 0.56 6.94 -3.87
N ASP A 68 -0.27 7.97 -3.99
CA ASP A 68 -1.59 7.99 -3.37
C ASP A 68 -2.61 7.37 -4.34
N LEU A 69 -3.10 6.19 -3.99
CA LEU A 69 -4.01 5.41 -4.84
C LEU A 69 -5.49 5.70 -4.54
N ARG A 70 -5.76 6.62 -3.64
CA ARG A 70 -7.13 6.94 -3.23
C ARG A 70 -7.86 7.76 -4.30
N SER A 71 -9.19 7.63 -4.32
CA SER A 71 -10.03 8.49 -5.14
C SER A 71 -10.08 9.91 -4.54
N LYS A 72 -10.53 10.87 -5.34
CA LYS A 72 -10.72 12.24 -4.88
C LYS A 72 -11.66 12.30 -3.66
N GLY A 73 -12.77 11.55 -3.72
CA GLY A 73 -13.72 11.52 -2.61
C GLY A 73 -13.14 10.95 -1.33
N GLN A 74 -12.30 9.93 -1.44
CA GLN A 74 -11.62 9.35 -0.28
C GLN A 74 -10.65 10.35 0.35
N ILE A 75 -9.91 11.08 -0.47
CA ILE A 75 -8.98 12.11 0.00
C ILE A 75 -9.74 13.23 0.71
N GLU A 76 -10.84 13.69 0.14
CA GLU A 76 -11.66 14.75 0.74
C GLU A 76 -12.24 14.30 2.10
N LYS A 77 -12.71 13.06 2.21
CA LYS A 77 -13.20 12.51 3.47
C LYS A 77 -12.11 12.41 4.54
N ALA A 78 -10.88 12.20 4.13
CA ALA A 78 -9.75 12.12 5.03
C ALA A 78 -9.20 13.49 5.45
N GLY A 79 -9.78 14.58 4.95
CA GLY A 79 -9.34 15.94 5.30
C GLY A 79 -8.36 16.54 4.32
N GLY A 80 -8.19 15.95 3.15
CA GLY A 80 -7.29 16.43 2.12
C GLY A 80 -6.07 15.54 1.92
N PRO A 81 -5.19 15.87 0.98
CA PRO A 81 -3.99 15.09 0.74
C PRO A 81 -3.00 15.22 1.89
N SER A 82 -2.28 14.14 2.15
CA SER A 82 -1.17 14.15 3.11
C SER A 82 0.12 14.46 2.36
N LEU A 83 0.79 15.53 2.75
CA LEU A 83 2.03 15.97 2.12
C LEU A 83 3.20 15.72 3.07
N LEU A 84 4.21 15.02 2.59
CA LEU A 84 5.42 14.72 3.34
C LEU A 84 6.55 15.59 2.81
N GLU A 85 7.16 16.35 3.68
CA GLU A 85 8.29 17.21 3.29
C GLU A 85 9.43 16.37 2.73
N GLY A 86 9.89 16.72 1.54
CA GLY A 86 10.99 16.04 0.89
C GLY A 86 10.62 14.75 0.16
N ILE A 87 9.34 14.39 0.15
CA ILE A 87 8.84 13.21 -0.56
C ILE A 87 7.79 13.69 -1.55
N GLU A 88 7.95 13.35 -2.82
CA GLU A 88 7.01 13.73 -3.87
C GLU A 88 5.73 12.91 -3.73
N ARG A 89 4.59 13.61 -3.66
CA ARG A 89 3.30 12.92 -3.69
C ARG A 89 2.83 12.81 -5.13
N ILE A 90 2.52 11.59 -5.55
CA ILE A 90 2.00 11.29 -6.89
C ILE A 90 0.60 10.73 -6.72
N TRP A 91 -0.40 11.48 -7.19
CA TRP A 91 -1.77 11.00 -7.14
C TRP A 91 -2.01 10.06 -8.33
N ALA A 92 -2.31 8.80 -8.02
CA ALA A 92 -2.50 7.75 -9.00
C ALA A 92 -3.73 6.92 -8.61
N PRO A 93 -4.94 7.49 -8.73
CA PRO A 93 -6.14 6.82 -8.22
C PRO A 93 -6.37 5.48 -8.92
N ALA A 94 -6.61 4.44 -8.11
CA ALA A 94 -6.94 3.12 -8.62
C ALA A 94 -8.35 3.08 -9.22
N PHE A 95 -9.23 3.96 -8.73
CA PHE A 95 -10.59 4.11 -9.26
C PHE A 95 -10.80 5.56 -9.66
N PRO A 96 -11.23 5.84 -10.89
CA PRO A 96 -11.58 7.20 -11.31
C PRO A 96 -12.69 7.80 -10.46
N ASP A 97 -12.76 9.13 -10.43
CA ASP A 97 -13.82 9.84 -9.73
C ASP A 97 -15.19 9.37 -10.23
N GLY A 98 -16.10 9.15 -9.28
CA GLY A 98 -17.45 8.70 -9.58
C GLY A 98 -17.58 7.18 -9.74
N GLU A 99 -16.49 6.44 -9.83
CA GLU A 99 -16.52 4.99 -9.92
C GLU A 99 -16.41 4.30 -8.55
N TYR A 100 -15.92 5.02 -7.53
CA TYR A 100 -15.86 4.49 -6.19
C TYR A 100 -17.16 4.81 -5.45
N SER A 101 -17.84 3.75 -5.02
CA SER A 101 -18.94 3.83 -4.07
C SER A 101 -19.02 2.48 -3.37
N PRO A 102 -19.61 2.43 -2.16
CA PRO A 102 -19.82 1.14 -1.49
C PRO A 102 -20.62 0.17 -2.34
N GLU A 103 -21.61 0.68 -3.09
CA GLU A 103 -22.45 -0.12 -3.96
C GLU A 103 -21.66 -0.72 -5.13
N LYS A 104 -20.84 0.08 -5.78
CA LYS A 104 -20.00 -0.39 -6.89
C LYS A 104 -18.94 -1.36 -6.41
N ALA A 105 -18.36 -1.12 -5.26
CA ALA A 105 -17.40 -2.04 -4.66
C ALA A 105 -18.05 -3.38 -4.33
N ALA A 106 -19.26 -3.37 -3.76
CA ALA A 106 -20.02 -4.57 -3.47
C ALA A 106 -20.38 -5.33 -4.76
N ALA A 107 -20.77 -4.62 -5.80
CA ALA A 107 -21.09 -5.23 -7.10
C ALA A 107 -19.87 -5.93 -7.72
N ARG A 108 -18.72 -5.32 -7.64
CA ARG A 108 -17.47 -5.93 -8.11
C ARG A 108 -17.12 -7.19 -7.32
N TYR A 109 -17.30 -7.15 -6.01
CA TYR A 109 -17.05 -8.29 -5.16
C TYR A 109 -17.97 -9.47 -5.53
N VAL A 110 -19.25 -9.20 -5.74
CA VAL A 110 -20.22 -10.22 -6.17
C VAL A 110 -19.84 -10.82 -7.52
N GLN A 111 -19.39 -9.98 -8.45
CA GLN A 111 -18.94 -10.44 -9.76
C GLN A 111 -17.78 -11.44 -9.63
N TYR A 112 -16.77 -11.13 -8.85
CA TYR A 112 -15.65 -12.03 -8.62
C TYR A 112 -16.09 -13.34 -7.98
N SER A 113 -17.04 -13.27 -7.05
CA SER A 113 -17.58 -14.46 -6.39
C SER A 113 -18.36 -15.36 -7.36
N SER A 114 -19.14 -14.76 -8.25
CA SER A 114 -19.95 -15.51 -9.22
C SER A 114 -19.12 -16.20 -10.31
N ASP A 115 -17.94 -15.68 -10.58
CA ASP A 115 -17.02 -16.28 -11.57
C ASP A 115 -16.29 -17.50 -11.02
N GLY A 116 -16.59 -17.93 -9.81
CA GLY A 116 -15.96 -19.10 -9.20
C GLY A 116 -14.53 -18.86 -8.77
N THR A 117 -14.06 -17.64 -8.83
CA THR A 117 -12.73 -17.29 -8.40
C THR A 117 -12.69 -17.25 -6.88
N GLU A 118 -11.70 -17.89 -6.28
CA GLU A 118 -11.50 -17.76 -4.84
C GLU A 118 -11.13 -16.33 -4.49
N VAL A 119 -12.02 -15.69 -3.78
CA VAL A 119 -11.82 -14.30 -3.38
C VAL A 119 -11.18 -14.20 -2.00
N GLY A 120 -11.14 -15.30 -1.29
CA GLY A 120 -10.86 -15.31 0.13
C GLY A 120 -9.47 -14.82 0.55
N THR A 121 -8.51 -14.78 -0.33
CA THR A 121 -7.14 -14.43 0.03
C THR A 121 -6.68 -13.08 -0.50
N ALA A 122 -7.44 -12.49 -1.37
CA ALA A 122 -7.09 -11.20 -1.93
C ALA A 122 -7.45 -10.10 -0.95
N GLN A 123 -6.63 -9.90 0.03
CA GLN A 123 -6.81 -8.80 0.96
C GLN A 123 -6.05 -7.60 0.46
N THR A 124 -6.78 -6.63 -0.01
CA THR A 124 -6.20 -5.32 -0.20
C THR A 124 -6.29 -4.58 1.11
N SER A 125 -5.29 -4.72 1.91
CA SER A 125 -5.17 -3.84 3.05
C SER A 125 -4.37 -2.63 2.60
N SER A 126 -5.01 -1.60 2.38
CA SER A 126 -4.36 -0.31 2.21
C SER A 126 -4.75 0.59 3.34
#